data_6d7f390b214312e68dc6f775c7845f83
#
_entry.id   6d7f390b214312e68dc6f775c7845f83
#
_cell.length_a   1.000
_cell.length_b   1.000
_cell.length_c   1.000
_cell.angle_alpha   90.00
_cell.angle_beta   90.00
_cell.angle_gamma   90.00
#
_symmetry.space_group_name_H-M   'P 1'
#
loop_
_entity.id
_entity.type
_entity.pdbx_description
1 polymer ?
#
loop_
_entity_poly.entity_id
_entity_poly.type
_entity_poly.pdbx_seq_one_letter_code
_entity_poly.pdbx_strand_id
1 'polypeptide(L)'
;MIKFISAAIILMSCAPAQNNSTNTNMSITDITTAASIHSFTVKALDGSNINFADYKGKKILIVNTASECGYTPQYKALQELYEKYKTKLVIVGFPANNFGGQEPGSNTEIKTFCEKNYGVTFPMAEKISVKGNDISPIYKWLTTKTENGVLDAEIKWNFNKFLLDENGHVIAKFDSGTTPMSEEITGKL
;
A
#
# COMPACT_ATOMS: atom_id res chain seq x y z
N MET A 1 14.47 97.24 7.99
CA MET A 1 14.60 96.00 7.17
C MET A 1 14.37 94.82 8.09
N ILE A 2 13.15 94.32 8.08
CA ILE A 2 12.71 93.25 8.99
C ILE A 2 12.62 92.03 8.14
N LYS A 3 13.42 91.00 8.47
CA LYS A 3 13.42 89.68 7.80
C LYS A 3 12.46 88.71 8.57
N PHE A 4 11.38 88.35 7.93
CA PHE A 4 10.50 87.31 8.42
C PHE A 4 11.11 85.91 8.17
N ILE A 5 11.29 85.19 9.24
CA ILE A 5 11.70 83.76 9.19
C ILE A 5 10.43 82.93 9.26
N SER A 6 10.14 82.22 8.18
CA SER A 6 8.98 81.33 8.09
C SER A 6 9.39 79.97 8.67
N ALA A 7 8.74 79.55 9.75
CA ALA A 7 8.93 78.23 10.34
C ALA A 7 7.98 77.24 9.66
N ALA A 8 8.52 76.26 8.98
CA ALA A 8 7.74 75.15 8.41
C ALA A 8 7.50 74.08 9.50
N ILE A 9 6.24 73.90 9.85
CA ILE A 9 5.79 72.86 10.76
C ILE A 9 5.65 71.56 9.93
N ILE A 10 6.51 70.54 10.19
CA ILE A 10 6.41 69.20 9.62
C ILE A 10 5.43 68.43 10.48
N LEU A 11 4.25 68.16 9.97
CA LEU A 11 3.26 67.26 10.55
C LEU A 11 3.71 65.81 10.25
N MET A 12 4.20 65.12 11.26
CA MET A 12 4.55 63.71 11.21
C MET A 12 3.27 62.86 11.36
N SER A 13 2.76 62.36 10.24
CA SER A 13 1.61 61.45 10.20
C SER A 13 2.05 60.03 10.66
N CYS A 14 1.65 59.65 11.86
CA CYS A 14 1.71 58.27 12.31
C CYS A 14 0.59 57.44 11.63
N ALA A 15 0.95 56.67 10.66
CA ALA A 15 0.07 55.63 10.13
C ALA A 15 0.12 54.39 11.06
N PRO A 16 -1.03 53.78 11.43
CA PRO A 16 -1.05 52.56 12.22
C PRO A 16 -0.54 51.39 11.35
N ALA A 17 0.38 50.59 11.88
CA ALA A 17 0.83 49.35 11.30
C ALA A 17 -0.37 48.38 11.21
N GLN A 18 -0.81 48.08 10.01
CA GLN A 18 -1.76 46.99 9.76
C GLN A 18 -1.01 45.67 9.94
N ASN A 19 -1.28 44.97 11.04
CA ASN A 19 -0.96 43.57 11.19
C ASN A 19 -1.79 42.76 10.19
N ASN A 20 -1.21 42.44 9.04
CA ASN A 20 -1.70 41.40 8.17
C ASN A 20 -1.42 40.03 8.84
N SER A 21 -2.29 39.62 9.75
CA SER A 21 -2.43 38.20 10.07
C SER A 21 -2.95 37.50 8.81
N THR A 22 -2.05 36.97 8.03
CA THR A 22 -2.40 35.97 7.00
C THR A 22 -2.93 34.75 7.72
N ASN A 23 -4.23 34.76 7.96
CA ASN A 23 -4.98 33.58 8.33
C ASN A 23 -4.94 32.66 7.12
N THR A 24 -3.92 31.81 7.04
CA THR A 24 -3.89 30.69 6.12
C THR A 24 -4.99 29.72 6.56
N ASN A 25 -6.20 29.98 6.09
CA ASN A 25 -7.23 28.97 6.02
C ASN A 25 -6.67 27.87 5.13
N MET A 26 -5.99 26.90 5.76
CA MET A 26 -5.64 25.65 5.14
C MET A 26 -6.97 25.00 4.76
N SER A 27 -7.30 25.10 3.49
CA SER A 27 -8.50 24.49 2.93
C SER A 27 -8.45 22.99 3.22
N ILE A 28 -9.50 22.46 3.85
CA ILE A 28 -9.68 21.04 4.17
C ILE A 28 -9.71 20.17 2.88
N THR A 29 -9.50 20.76 1.71
CA THR A 29 -9.45 20.09 0.40
C THR A 29 -8.07 19.54 0.02
N ASP A 30 -7.01 19.76 0.80
CA ASP A 30 -5.67 19.19 0.59
C ASP A 30 -5.40 17.93 1.42
N ILE A 31 -6.45 17.20 1.82
CA ILE A 31 -6.28 15.78 2.06
C ILE A 31 -6.16 15.17 0.65
N THR A 32 -4.94 15.12 0.12
CA THR A 32 -4.61 14.16 -0.94
C THR A 32 -5.09 12.82 -0.42
N THR A 33 -6.23 12.35 -0.93
CA THR A 33 -6.70 11.01 -0.64
C THR A 33 -5.59 10.09 -1.09
N ALA A 34 -4.85 9.51 -0.14
CA ALA A 34 -3.80 8.54 -0.45
C ALA A 34 -4.37 7.55 -1.44
N ALA A 35 -3.63 7.27 -2.52
CA ALA A 35 -4.12 6.39 -3.56
C ALA A 35 -4.54 5.06 -2.94
N SER A 36 -5.76 4.62 -3.23
CA SER A 36 -6.28 3.33 -2.77
C SER A 36 -5.74 2.22 -3.69
N ILE A 37 -5.57 1.01 -3.16
CA ILE A 37 -5.21 -0.15 -3.98
C ILE A 37 -6.21 -0.40 -5.11
N HIS A 38 -7.44 0.08 -4.96
CA HIS A 38 -8.49 -0.04 -5.97
C HIS A 38 -8.18 0.67 -7.31
N SER A 39 -7.12 1.49 -7.37
CA SER A 39 -6.64 2.10 -8.61
C SER A 39 -5.74 1.17 -9.43
N PHE A 40 -5.32 0.03 -8.87
CA PHE A 40 -4.42 -0.90 -9.54
C PHE A 40 -5.17 -1.99 -10.31
N THR A 41 -4.58 -2.38 -11.43
CA THR A 41 -4.87 -3.60 -12.17
C THR A 41 -3.57 -4.31 -12.46
N VAL A 42 -3.50 -5.61 -12.18
CA VAL A 42 -2.31 -6.43 -12.43
C VAL A 42 -2.69 -7.64 -13.27
N LYS A 43 -1.69 -8.31 -13.88
CA LYS A 43 -1.90 -9.58 -14.57
C LYS A 43 -1.97 -10.72 -13.56
N ALA A 44 -2.81 -11.71 -13.85
CA ALA A 44 -2.84 -12.99 -13.14
C ALA A 44 -1.87 -13.99 -13.76
N LEU A 45 -1.60 -15.10 -13.07
CA LEU A 45 -0.75 -16.20 -13.58
C LEU A 45 -1.22 -16.79 -14.92
N ASP A 46 -2.51 -16.71 -15.23
CA ASP A 46 -3.10 -17.17 -16.48
C ASP A 46 -3.20 -16.08 -17.56
N GLY A 47 -2.67 -14.88 -17.29
CA GLY A 47 -2.66 -13.74 -18.20
C GLY A 47 -3.94 -12.89 -18.17
N SER A 48 -4.96 -13.28 -17.45
CA SER A 48 -6.16 -12.45 -17.20
C SER A 48 -5.82 -11.23 -16.35
N ASN A 49 -6.77 -10.32 -16.13
CA ASN A 49 -6.57 -9.16 -15.28
C ASN A 49 -7.17 -9.40 -13.89
N ILE A 50 -6.43 -9.01 -12.85
CA ILE A 50 -6.93 -8.81 -11.50
C ILE A 50 -7.13 -7.30 -11.32
N ASN A 51 -8.39 -6.87 -11.33
CA ASN A 51 -8.74 -5.46 -11.10
C ASN A 51 -9.12 -5.29 -9.63
N PHE A 52 -8.32 -4.55 -8.87
CA PHE A 52 -8.58 -4.36 -7.45
C PHE A 52 -9.85 -3.56 -7.16
N ALA A 53 -10.38 -2.81 -8.13
CA ALA A 53 -11.66 -2.14 -7.97
C ALA A 53 -12.85 -3.12 -7.76
N ASP A 54 -12.71 -4.36 -8.23
CA ASP A 54 -13.73 -5.41 -8.09
C ASP A 54 -13.82 -5.93 -6.63
N TYR A 55 -12.85 -5.57 -5.79
CA TYR A 55 -12.77 -6.00 -4.38
C TYR A 55 -13.23 -4.92 -3.40
N LYS A 56 -13.78 -3.79 -3.88
CA LYS A 56 -14.36 -2.76 -3.00
C LYS A 56 -15.38 -3.35 -2.03
N GLY A 57 -15.33 -2.91 -0.77
CA GLY A 57 -16.18 -3.41 0.30
C GLY A 57 -15.69 -4.71 0.94
N LYS A 58 -14.55 -5.26 0.51
CA LYS A 58 -13.87 -6.38 1.16
C LYS A 58 -12.49 -5.97 1.63
N LYS A 59 -12.05 -6.55 2.74
CA LYS A 59 -10.63 -6.49 3.12
C LYS A 59 -9.78 -7.24 2.10
N ILE A 60 -8.53 -6.81 1.92
CA ILE A 60 -7.61 -7.44 0.97
C ILE A 60 -6.33 -7.80 1.71
N LEU A 61 -5.90 -9.06 1.60
CA LEU A 61 -4.60 -9.52 2.10
C LEU A 61 -3.67 -9.75 0.90
N ILE A 62 -2.63 -8.92 0.80
CA ILE A 62 -1.57 -9.05 -0.20
C ILE A 62 -0.42 -9.85 0.40
N VAL A 63 0.09 -10.85 -0.33
CA VAL A 63 1.19 -11.72 0.13
C VAL A 63 2.19 -11.90 -0.99
N ASN A 64 3.48 -11.64 -0.75
CA ASN A 64 4.52 -12.05 -1.69
C ASN A 64 4.94 -13.50 -1.42
N THR A 65 4.92 -14.33 -2.45
CA THR A 65 5.03 -15.79 -2.32
C THR A 65 6.24 -16.36 -3.08
N ALA A 66 6.60 -17.59 -2.73
CA ALA A 66 7.61 -18.36 -3.46
C ALA A 66 7.37 -19.88 -3.28
N SER A 67 7.72 -20.67 -4.30
CA SER A 67 7.50 -22.11 -4.34
C SER A 67 8.56 -22.91 -3.59
N GLU A 68 9.77 -22.39 -3.43
CA GLU A 68 10.94 -23.09 -2.85
C GLU A 68 11.43 -22.46 -1.54
N CYS A 69 10.51 -21.91 -0.73
CA CYS A 69 10.79 -21.22 0.52
C CYS A 69 10.42 -22.09 1.73
N GLY A 70 11.13 -21.96 2.85
CA GLY A 70 10.73 -22.59 4.11
C GLY A 70 9.33 -22.18 4.61
N TYR A 71 8.82 -21.04 4.15
CA TYR A 71 7.46 -20.58 4.45
C TYR A 71 6.40 -21.02 3.43
N THR A 72 6.76 -21.73 2.37
CA THR A 72 5.82 -22.22 1.33
C THR A 72 4.62 -23.00 1.92
N PRO A 73 4.77 -23.81 3.01
CA PRO A 73 3.63 -24.46 3.64
C PRO A 73 2.50 -23.50 4.12
N GLN A 74 2.77 -22.19 4.23
CA GLN A 74 1.74 -21.21 4.56
C GLN A 74 0.64 -21.07 3.49
N TYR A 75 0.86 -21.54 2.25
CA TYR A 75 -0.20 -21.60 1.23
C TYR A 75 -1.44 -22.34 1.73
N LYS A 76 -1.25 -23.44 2.49
CA LYS A 76 -2.37 -24.17 3.10
C LYS A 76 -3.19 -23.29 4.03
N ALA A 77 -2.53 -22.61 4.96
CA ALA A 77 -3.21 -21.71 5.90
C ALA A 77 -3.81 -20.46 5.22
N LEU A 78 -3.19 -19.97 4.13
CA LEU A 78 -3.78 -18.90 3.29
C LEU A 78 -5.07 -19.37 2.63
N GLN A 79 -5.09 -20.60 2.10
CA GLN A 79 -6.30 -21.17 1.50
C GLN A 79 -7.41 -21.38 2.54
N GLU A 80 -7.07 -21.90 3.73
CA GLU A 80 -8.02 -22.03 4.84
C GLU A 80 -8.60 -20.66 5.26
N LEU A 81 -7.75 -19.65 5.36
CA LEU A 81 -8.17 -18.28 5.67
C LEU A 81 -9.11 -17.73 4.60
N TYR A 82 -8.76 -17.91 3.32
CA TYR A 82 -9.57 -17.48 2.20
C TYR A 82 -10.97 -18.12 2.22
N GLU A 83 -11.06 -19.44 2.35
CA GLU A 83 -12.33 -20.15 2.40
C GLU A 83 -13.19 -19.70 3.60
N LYS A 84 -12.57 -19.55 4.77
CA LYS A 84 -13.29 -19.16 5.99
C LYS A 84 -13.88 -17.74 5.91
N TYR A 85 -13.17 -16.83 5.23
CA TYR A 85 -13.51 -15.39 5.24
C TYR A 85 -13.87 -14.84 3.85
N LYS A 86 -14.10 -15.67 2.83
CA LYS A 86 -14.32 -15.28 1.41
C LYS A 86 -15.44 -14.27 1.17
N THR A 87 -16.39 -14.13 2.10
CA THR A 87 -17.45 -13.13 2.00
C THR A 87 -16.95 -11.72 2.28
N LYS A 88 -15.90 -11.56 3.10
CA LYS A 88 -15.38 -10.26 3.54
C LYS A 88 -13.87 -10.06 3.32
N LEU A 89 -13.16 -11.09 2.87
CA LEU A 89 -11.71 -11.05 2.60
C LEU A 89 -11.41 -11.59 1.20
N VAL A 90 -10.54 -10.89 0.48
CA VAL A 90 -9.85 -11.41 -0.71
C VAL A 90 -8.36 -11.54 -0.38
N ILE A 91 -7.75 -12.64 -0.82
CA ILE A 91 -6.29 -12.81 -0.77
C ILE A 91 -5.78 -12.68 -2.20
N VAL A 92 -4.68 -11.93 -2.39
CA VAL A 92 -3.97 -11.87 -3.67
C VAL A 92 -2.50 -12.22 -3.42
N GLY A 93 -2.06 -13.34 -4.00
CA GLY A 93 -0.67 -13.78 -3.94
C GLY A 93 0.15 -13.20 -5.09
N PHE A 94 1.37 -12.78 -4.79
CA PHE A 94 2.33 -12.24 -5.75
C PHE A 94 3.62 -13.06 -5.71
N PRO A 95 3.82 -13.99 -6.65
CA PRO A 95 5.07 -14.71 -6.77
C PRO A 95 6.24 -13.76 -7.00
N ALA A 96 7.36 -13.95 -6.28
CA ALA A 96 8.50 -13.06 -6.33
C ALA A 96 9.82 -13.82 -6.21
N ASN A 97 10.75 -13.59 -7.15
CA ASN A 97 12.05 -14.27 -7.16
C ASN A 97 13.19 -13.46 -6.48
N ASN A 98 12.82 -12.37 -5.74
CA ASN A 98 13.78 -11.45 -5.14
C ASN A 98 14.60 -12.05 -3.98
N PHE A 99 14.17 -13.16 -3.39
CA PHE A 99 14.74 -13.72 -2.18
C PHE A 99 15.31 -15.11 -2.43
N GLY A 100 16.63 -15.17 -2.63
CA GLY A 100 17.37 -16.42 -2.83
C GLY A 100 17.02 -17.19 -4.10
N GLY A 101 16.35 -16.55 -5.08
CA GLY A 101 15.93 -17.25 -6.30
C GLY A 101 14.86 -18.33 -6.07
N GLN A 102 14.06 -18.20 -4.99
CA GLN A 102 13.13 -19.23 -4.54
C GLN A 102 11.80 -19.30 -5.32
N GLU A 103 11.66 -18.52 -6.40
CA GLU A 103 10.52 -18.58 -7.33
C GLU A 103 11.02 -18.63 -8.78
N PRO A 104 11.77 -19.70 -9.18
CA PRO A 104 12.39 -19.78 -10.50
C PRO A 104 11.38 -20.04 -11.63
N GLY A 105 10.25 -20.69 -11.32
CA GLY A 105 9.27 -21.14 -12.29
C GLY A 105 8.64 -20.05 -13.14
N SER A 106 8.12 -20.42 -14.30
CA SER A 106 7.23 -19.59 -15.12
C SER A 106 5.86 -19.41 -14.43
N ASN A 107 5.07 -18.43 -14.89
CA ASN A 107 3.71 -18.22 -14.37
C ASN A 107 2.84 -19.49 -14.43
N THR A 108 2.96 -20.27 -15.51
CA THR A 108 2.22 -21.53 -15.69
C THR A 108 2.67 -22.63 -14.70
N GLU A 109 3.97 -22.73 -14.45
CA GLU A 109 4.52 -23.69 -13.48
C GLU A 109 4.12 -23.32 -12.06
N ILE A 110 4.20 -22.03 -11.70
CA ILE A 110 3.77 -21.52 -10.40
C ILE A 110 2.27 -21.79 -10.18
N LYS A 111 1.42 -21.49 -11.17
CA LYS A 111 -0.01 -21.79 -11.12
C LYS A 111 -0.27 -23.26 -10.82
N THR A 112 0.38 -24.13 -11.61
CA THR A 112 0.26 -25.58 -11.45
C THR A 112 0.73 -26.05 -10.08
N PHE A 113 1.84 -25.49 -9.59
CA PHE A 113 2.37 -25.80 -8.25
C PHE A 113 1.39 -25.44 -7.13
N CYS A 114 0.85 -24.21 -7.16
CA CYS A 114 -0.08 -23.73 -6.15
C CYS A 114 -1.38 -24.55 -6.12
N GLU A 115 -1.96 -24.82 -7.29
CA GLU A 115 -3.19 -25.59 -7.41
C GLU A 115 -3.03 -27.05 -6.99
N LYS A 116 -1.98 -27.75 -7.50
CA LYS A 116 -1.79 -29.17 -7.23
C LYS A 116 -1.33 -29.49 -5.81
N ASN A 117 -0.43 -28.67 -5.24
CA ASN A 117 0.16 -28.98 -3.95
C ASN A 117 -0.63 -28.40 -2.76
N TYR A 118 -1.33 -27.28 -2.96
CA TYR A 118 -1.99 -26.55 -1.88
C TYR A 118 -3.48 -26.26 -2.13
N GLY A 119 -4.01 -26.61 -3.30
CA GLY A 119 -5.41 -26.36 -3.64
C GLY A 119 -5.76 -24.86 -3.67
N VAL A 120 -4.79 -24.01 -4.03
CA VAL A 120 -4.99 -22.56 -4.04
C VAL A 120 -6.07 -22.15 -5.03
N THR A 121 -7.09 -21.45 -4.53
CA THR A 121 -8.19 -20.91 -5.33
C THR A 121 -8.32 -19.39 -5.21
N PHE A 122 -7.57 -18.76 -4.31
CA PHE A 122 -7.51 -17.30 -4.26
C PHE A 122 -6.70 -16.74 -5.43
N PRO A 123 -6.95 -15.49 -5.86
CA PRO A 123 -6.25 -14.83 -6.94
C PRO A 123 -4.72 -14.84 -6.77
N MET A 124 -4.02 -15.25 -7.83
CA MET A 124 -2.56 -15.22 -7.91
C MET A 124 -2.15 -14.33 -9.08
N ALA A 125 -1.41 -13.27 -8.78
CA ALA A 125 -0.82 -12.37 -9.79
C ALA A 125 0.36 -13.05 -10.51
N GLU A 126 0.72 -12.53 -11.68
CA GLU A 126 1.96 -12.91 -12.35
C GLU A 126 3.18 -12.64 -11.47
N LYS A 127 4.30 -13.33 -11.76
CA LYS A 127 5.54 -13.13 -11.04
C LYS A 127 6.09 -11.72 -11.28
N ILE A 128 6.36 -10.99 -10.18
CA ILE A 128 6.84 -9.60 -10.20
C ILE A 128 8.05 -9.42 -9.29
N SER A 129 8.72 -8.27 -9.41
CA SER A 129 9.69 -7.80 -8.43
C SER A 129 8.98 -7.04 -7.30
N VAL A 130 9.31 -7.38 -6.04
CA VAL A 130 8.72 -6.77 -4.82
C VAL A 130 9.71 -5.88 -4.07
N LYS A 131 10.95 -5.76 -4.56
CA LYS A 131 11.99 -4.87 -4.01
C LYS A 131 13.07 -4.59 -5.05
N GLY A 132 13.91 -3.59 -4.77
CA GLY A 132 15.01 -3.20 -5.66
C GLY A 132 14.59 -2.14 -6.69
N ASN A 133 15.47 -1.91 -7.67
CA ASN A 133 15.28 -0.84 -8.65
C ASN A 133 14.13 -1.12 -9.65
N ASP A 134 13.75 -2.38 -9.78
CA ASP A 134 12.68 -2.89 -10.65
C ASP A 134 11.41 -3.23 -9.89
N ILE A 135 11.27 -2.73 -8.66
CA ILE A 135 10.08 -2.94 -7.83
C ILE A 135 8.81 -2.56 -8.60
N SER A 136 7.82 -3.45 -8.60
CA SER A 136 6.54 -3.20 -9.27
C SER A 136 5.77 -2.03 -8.63
N PRO A 137 4.99 -1.26 -9.42
CA PRO A 137 4.27 -0.10 -8.90
C PRO A 137 3.38 -0.39 -7.69
N ILE A 138 2.69 -1.53 -7.68
CA ILE A 138 1.82 -1.91 -6.55
C ILE A 138 2.63 -2.16 -5.27
N TYR A 139 3.83 -2.78 -5.36
CA TYR A 139 4.67 -3.00 -4.19
C TYR A 139 5.39 -1.74 -3.75
N LYS A 140 5.76 -0.85 -4.69
CA LYS A 140 6.25 0.49 -4.36
C LYS A 140 5.21 1.25 -3.54
N TRP A 141 3.96 1.25 -3.99
CA TRP A 141 2.85 1.86 -3.26
C TRP A 141 2.67 1.23 -1.87
N LEU A 142 2.63 -0.11 -1.74
CA LEU A 142 2.49 -0.81 -0.46
C LEU A 142 3.59 -0.47 0.54
N THR A 143 4.80 -0.16 0.06
CA THR A 143 5.99 0.00 0.90
C THR A 143 6.42 1.45 1.12
N THR A 144 5.77 2.43 0.50
CA THR A 144 6.18 3.85 0.56
C THR A 144 5.07 4.72 1.13
N LYS A 145 5.31 5.30 2.31
CA LYS A 145 4.32 6.12 3.03
C LYS A 145 3.81 7.31 2.22
N THR A 146 4.68 7.95 1.43
CA THR A 146 4.27 9.09 0.58
C THR A 146 3.31 8.68 -0.54
N GLU A 147 3.20 7.39 -0.84
CA GLU A 147 2.27 6.86 -1.84
C GLU A 147 1.01 6.25 -1.20
N ASN A 148 1.16 5.48 -0.10
CA ASN A 148 0.03 4.81 0.57
C ASN A 148 -0.61 5.64 1.71
N GLY A 149 0.05 6.70 2.17
CA GLY A 149 -0.43 7.60 3.22
C GLY A 149 -0.27 7.07 4.66
N VAL A 150 0.16 5.81 4.85
CA VAL A 150 0.09 5.13 6.16
C VAL A 150 1.46 4.78 6.72
N LEU A 151 2.28 4.01 5.98
CA LEU A 151 3.53 3.46 6.49
C LEU A 151 4.61 3.33 5.41
N ASP A 152 5.87 3.39 5.86
CA ASP A 152 7.01 2.86 5.12
C ASP A 152 7.26 1.42 5.59
N ALA A 153 7.59 0.53 4.65
CA ALA A 153 7.86 -0.87 4.94
C ALA A 153 9.00 -1.42 4.09
N GLU A 154 9.71 -2.39 4.62
CA GLU A 154 10.66 -3.19 3.87
C GLU A 154 10.15 -4.61 3.72
N ILE A 155 10.23 -5.17 2.52
CA ILE A 155 10.01 -6.59 2.28
C ILE A 155 11.35 -7.32 2.51
N LYS A 156 11.45 -8.00 3.65
CA LYS A 156 12.68 -8.64 4.08
C LYS A 156 12.84 -10.07 3.55
N TRP A 157 11.74 -10.75 3.26
CA TRP A 157 11.72 -12.14 2.80
C TRP A 157 10.40 -12.47 2.09
N ASN A 158 10.25 -13.71 1.61
CA ASN A 158 8.97 -14.24 1.11
C ASN A 158 7.92 -14.32 2.21
N PHE A 159 6.64 -14.31 1.84
CA PHE A 159 5.48 -14.39 2.73
C PHE A 159 5.32 -13.22 3.71
N ASN A 160 5.81 -12.01 3.38
CA ASN A 160 5.33 -10.80 4.02
C ASN A 160 3.89 -10.51 3.59
N LYS A 161 3.10 -9.94 4.48
CA LYS A 161 1.67 -9.71 4.23
C LYS A 161 1.32 -8.25 4.51
N PHE A 162 0.43 -7.69 3.69
CA PHE A 162 -0.22 -6.41 3.94
C PHE A 162 -1.72 -6.64 4.01
N LEU A 163 -2.36 -6.16 5.06
CA LEU A 163 -3.81 -6.15 5.18
C LEU A 163 -4.33 -4.75 4.85
N LEU A 164 -5.35 -4.70 4.01
CA LEU A 164 -6.03 -3.48 3.62
C LEU A 164 -7.49 -3.53 4.07
N ASP A 165 -8.04 -2.35 4.36
CA ASP A 165 -9.45 -2.19 4.70
C ASP A 165 -10.38 -2.29 3.46
N GLU A 166 -11.67 -2.17 3.67
CA GLU A 166 -12.71 -2.23 2.65
C GLU A 166 -12.65 -1.07 1.63
N ASN A 167 -11.95 0.01 1.99
CA ASN A 167 -11.70 1.17 1.12
C ASN A 167 -10.38 1.04 0.34
N GLY A 168 -9.62 -0.03 0.61
CA GLY A 168 -8.36 -0.33 -0.04
C GLY A 168 -7.16 0.44 0.52
N HIS A 169 -7.21 0.89 1.77
CA HIS A 169 -6.09 1.50 2.47
C HIS A 169 -5.35 0.49 3.34
N VAL A 170 -4.03 0.59 3.39
CA VAL A 170 -3.20 -0.29 4.23
C VAL A 170 -3.52 -0.06 5.69
N ILE A 171 -3.83 -1.12 6.44
CA ILE A 171 -4.09 -1.06 7.90
C ILE A 171 -3.08 -1.85 8.73
N ALA A 172 -2.39 -2.82 8.15
CA ALA A 172 -1.35 -3.57 8.83
C ALA A 172 -0.35 -4.20 7.86
N LYS A 173 0.88 -4.44 8.36
CA LYS A 173 1.92 -5.24 7.70
C LYS A 173 2.36 -6.33 8.66
N PHE A 174 2.56 -7.54 8.15
CA PHE A 174 3.00 -8.71 8.94
C PHE A 174 4.25 -9.32 8.29
N ASP A 175 5.16 -9.77 9.13
CA ASP A 175 6.38 -10.44 8.68
C ASP A 175 6.11 -11.88 8.22
N SER A 176 7.11 -12.50 7.59
CA SER A 176 7.03 -13.87 7.05
C SER A 176 6.58 -14.91 8.08
N GLY A 177 7.03 -14.76 9.34
CA GLY A 177 6.73 -15.69 10.43
C GLY A 177 5.30 -15.61 10.95
N THR A 178 4.56 -14.51 10.72
CA THR A 178 3.17 -14.40 11.15
C THR A 178 2.31 -15.34 10.32
N THR A 179 1.74 -16.36 10.96
CA THR A 179 0.92 -17.37 10.28
C THR A 179 -0.43 -16.79 9.85
N PRO A 180 -0.97 -17.17 8.67
CA PRO A 180 -2.22 -16.59 8.16
C PRO A 180 -3.42 -16.72 9.08
N MET A 181 -3.50 -17.80 9.86
CA MET A 181 -4.60 -18.06 10.80
C MET A 181 -4.36 -17.52 12.22
N SER A 182 -3.25 -16.77 12.44
CA SER A 182 -2.99 -16.15 13.75
C SER A 182 -4.02 -15.10 14.12
N GLU A 183 -4.19 -14.86 15.41
CA GLU A 183 -5.07 -13.81 15.94
C GLU A 183 -4.63 -12.42 15.49
N GLU A 184 -3.33 -12.21 15.26
CA GLU A 184 -2.80 -10.95 14.72
C GLU A 184 -3.46 -10.55 13.39
N ILE A 185 -3.79 -11.54 12.54
CA ILE A 185 -4.47 -11.33 11.26
C ILE A 185 -5.99 -11.47 11.44
N THR A 186 -6.45 -12.59 12.00
CA THR A 186 -7.88 -12.90 12.06
C THR A 186 -8.68 -11.95 12.97
N GLY A 187 -8.05 -11.40 14.01
CA GLY A 187 -8.64 -10.37 14.87
C GLY A 187 -8.85 -9.00 14.19
N LYS A 188 -8.32 -8.82 12.98
CA LYS A 188 -8.50 -7.59 12.18
C LYS A 188 -9.48 -7.76 11.00
N LEU A 189 -10.08 -8.95 10.83
CA LEU A 189 -10.99 -9.27 9.72
C LEU A 189 -12.46 -8.99 10.04
#